data_c8c0a8c3aff63046a6036b18abc959cd
#
_entry.id   c8c0a8c3aff63046a6036b18abc959cd
#
_cell.length_a   1.000
_cell.length_b   1.000
_cell.length_c   1.000
_cell.angle_alpha   90.00
_cell.angle_beta   90.00
_cell.angle_gamma   90.00
#
_symmetry.space_group_name_H-M   'P 1'
#
loop_
_entity.id
_entity.type
_entity.pdbx_description
1 polymer ?
#
loop_
_entity_poly.entity_id
_entity_poly.type
_entity_poly.pdbx_seq_one_letter_code
_entity_poly.pdbx_strand_id
1 'polypeptide(L)'
;MKRMVLLGALLLSAAAVSAQRPANAPATGPSGKPPDSVFVEDLTWAEVRDLVKGGWTTAIIGTAGTEQKGPHMVDGEHKFVMEYAADKIARAVGKTLIAPVVTYVPEGSWETVGGHMGKPGTITLPEDRFVELLTSAGRSLKSSGFTTILFLGESGGNRTGMRTAASRLNELWKGEARALWIDDYYTKSHTDQNAHITKAMGIPANEIGGHANLLDTSEMLFVNPKHVRRNKIAPGGGYQNSGVSGDPTRSSAQLGKVFVQIKIDNAVAQIKAAGSAGSTGPAGVAGATGSTGAAGAAGGRGGGRGGRGRGGDPAQAGVAGAATTPPAPRPPTMESAPAGISPTNPPDTVFIDELTWEETRDLMKAGKTTVIIPTGGTEKNGYHMTLGKHNVIVTHAANLMARRLENALVAPTIQYVPEGNPDRQNAGAISLPSPAYDQLLDAAARSLKAHGFKEILFIGDSGGNQAGLRNVANALNEEWKGQDVKVFALTDYYEQGRLHYRAWLEAAFGYDDTTVGSHAGISDTAQLLHVKPAAVRKDQIKPWGGYQDSGVSGDPTKATAEIGRMGIEFKINAGLAQYRALKNPRGGRGGRGLRP
;
A
#
# COMPACT_ATOMS: atom_id res chain seq x y z
N MET A 1 54.87 36.91 11.33
CA MET A 1 53.97 37.58 10.43
C MET A 1 52.56 36.94 10.60
N LYS A 2 51.74 37.60 11.40
CA LYS A 2 50.38 37.17 11.71
C LYS A 2 49.42 37.83 10.71
N ARG A 3 48.64 37.05 9.94
CA ARG A 3 47.55 37.58 9.13
C ARG A 3 46.28 37.48 9.94
N MET A 4 45.76 38.60 10.33
CA MET A 4 44.46 38.82 10.89
C MET A 4 43.44 38.85 9.75
N VAL A 5 42.42 37.96 9.79
CA VAL A 5 41.27 38.01 8.90
C VAL A 5 40.16 38.72 9.66
N LEU A 6 39.81 39.93 9.20
CA LEU A 6 38.67 40.71 9.72
C LEU A 6 37.38 40.05 9.17
N LEU A 7 36.55 39.52 10.06
CA LEU A 7 35.14 39.18 9.74
C LEU A 7 34.32 40.44 10.00
N GLY A 8 33.85 41.07 8.92
CA GLY A 8 32.89 42.17 9.01
C GLY A 8 31.48 41.62 9.31
N ALA A 9 30.99 41.88 10.51
CA ALA A 9 29.62 41.65 10.90
C ALA A 9 28.72 42.73 10.28
N LEU A 10 27.98 42.41 9.23
CA LEU A 10 26.82 43.20 8.78
C LEU A 10 25.63 42.88 9.70
N LEU A 11 25.35 43.76 10.64
CA LEU A 11 24.12 43.80 11.39
C LEU A 11 23.00 44.33 10.45
N LEU A 12 22.29 43.44 9.79
CA LEU A 12 20.97 43.74 9.22
C LEU A 12 19.94 43.58 10.35
N SER A 13 19.43 44.70 10.83
CA SER A 13 18.24 44.74 11.69
C SER A 13 17.04 44.28 10.88
N ALA A 14 16.74 42.97 10.95
CA ALA A 14 15.48 42.44 10.46
C ALA A 14 14.36 42.84 11.42
N ALA A 15 13.60 43.87 11.07
CA ALA A 15 12.31 44.12 11.70
C ALA A 15 11.46 42.82 11.50
N ALA A 16 11.20 42.12 12.58
CA ALA A 16 10.28 41.00 12.60
C ALA A 16 8.86 41.52 12.29
N VAL A 17 8.51 41.53 11.03
CA VAL A 17 7.09 41.64 10.62
C VAL A 17 6.45 40.32 11.03
N SER A 18 5.81 40.31 12.18
CA SER A 18 4.90 39.24 12.60
C SER A 18 3.84 39.15 11.53
N ALA A 19 3.96 38.14 10.65
CA ALA A 19 2.94 37.85 9.64
C ALA A 19 1.70 37.29 10.36
N GLN A 20 0.82 38.17 10.81
CA GLN A 20 -0.46 37.77 11.36
C GLN A 20 -1.31 37.10 10.27
N ARG A 21 -1.88 35.94 10.63
CA ARG A 21 -2.84 35.22 9.79
C ARG A 21 -3.98 36.16 9.41
N PRO A 22 -4.35 36.29 8.11
CA PRO A 22 -5.48 37.13 7.69
C PRO A 22 -6.76 36.65 8.37
N ALA A 23 -7.39 37.51 9.15
CA ALA A 23 -8.55 37.19 9.98
C ALA A 23 -9.83 36.85 9.17
N ASN A 24 -9.89 37.19 7.88
CA ASN A 24 -11.09 37.08 7.04
C ASN A 24 -10.79 36.55 5.63
N ALA A 25 -9.94 35.55 5.49
CA ALA A 25 -9.75 34.91 4.19
C ALA A 25 -11.01 34.10 3.80
N PRO A 26 -11.46 34.17 2.53
CA PRO A 26 -12.65 33.42 2.11
C PRO A 26 -12.43 31.91 2.25
N ALA A 27 -13.49 31.19 2.60
CA ALA A 27 -13.46 29.73 2.73
C ALA A 27 -13.29 28.99 1.38
N THR A 28 -13.31 29.72 0.27
CA THR A 28 -13.13 29.19 -1.08
C THR A 28 -11.69 29.37 -1.52
N GLY A 29 -11.00 28.26 -1.74
CA GLY A 29 -9.68 28.27 -2.40
C GLY A 29 -9.79 28.65 -3.87
N PRO A 30 -8.66 28.85 -4.55
CA PRO A 30 -8.63 29.21 -5.96
C PRO A 30 -9.29 28.13 -6.81
N SER A 31 -10.20 28.53 -7.70
CA SER A 31 -10.75 27.69 -8.75
C SER A 31 -9.69 27.48 -9.83
N GLY A 32 -8.80 26.50 -9.63
CA GLY A 32 -7.87 26.08 -10.67
C GLY A 32 -8.52 25.06 -11.61
N LYS A 33 -8.05 25.04 -12.87
CA LYS A 33 -8.37 23.92 -13.76
C LYS A 33 -7.89 22.61 -13.08
N PRO A 34 -8.73 21.54 -13.05
CA PRO A 34 -8.30 20.27 -12.45
C PRO A 34 -6.96 19.82 -13.06
N PRO A 35 -6.01 19.32 -12.25
CA PRO A 35 -4.80 18.74 -12.77
C PRO A 35 -5.15 17.52 -13.64
N ASP A 36 -4.24 17.16 -14.54
CA ASP A 36 -4.47 16.04 -15.48
C ASP A 36 -4.46 14.64 -14.81
N SER A 37 -4.39 14.57 -13.50
CA SER A 37 -4.51 13.34 -12.71
C SER A 37 -5.93 13.14 -12.20
N VAL A 38 -6.40 11.89 -12.21
CA VAL A 38 -7.66 11.44 -11.58
C VAL A 38 -7.41 10.68 -10.27
N PHE A 39 -6.14 10.53 -9.85
CA PHE A 39 -5.79 9.92 -8.56
C PHE A 39 -5.91 10.94 -7.44
N VAL A 40 -6.69 10.59 -6.42
CA VAL A 40 -6.92 11.44 -5.24
C VAL A 40 -5.61 11.85 -4.58
N GLU A 41 -4.65 10.94 -4.48
CA GLU A 41 -3.35 11.21 -3.88
C GLU A 41 -2.46 12.21 -4.65
N ASP A 42 -2.73 12.47 -5.91
CA ASP A 42 -2.06 13.47 -6.74
C ASP A 42 -2.77 14.83 -6.73
N LEU A 43 -3.91 14.93 -6.09
CA LEU A 43 -4.72 16.13 -5.97
C LEU A 43 -4.55 16.76 -4.58
N THR A 44 -4.72 18.08 -4.49
CA THR A 44 -4.91 18.73 -3.20
C THR A 44 -6.36 18.55 -2.73
N TRP A 45 -6.61 18.66 -1.44
CA TRP A 45 -7.96 18.55 -0.91
C TRP A 45 -8.92 19.60 -1.50
N ALA A 46 -8.41 20.78 -1.85
CA ALA A 46 -9.19 21.85 -2.47
C ALA A 46 -9.60 21.47 -3.91
N GLU A 47 -8.68 20.89 -4.68
CA GLU A 47 -8.97 20.37 -6.02
C GLU A 47 -10.03 19.27 -5.96
N VAL A 48 -9.92 18.31 -5.02
CA VAL A 48 -10.93 17.25 -4.82
C VAL A 48 -12.28 17.86 -4.41
N ARG A 49 -12.28 18.80 -3.43
CA ARG A 49 -13.50 19.51 -3.00
C ARG A 49 -14.21 20.18 -4.18
N ASP A 50 -13.48 20.87 -5.02
CA ASP A 50 -14.05 21.62 -6.13
C ASP A 50 -14.52 20.69 -7.27
N LEU A 51 -13.81 19.58 -7.49
CA LEU A 51 -14.27 18.51 -8.38
C LEU A 51 -15.57 17.87 -7.87
N VAL A 52 -15.65 17.51 -6.58
CA VAL A 52 -16.87 16.96 -5.98
C VAL A 52 -18.04 17.93 -6.10
N LYS A 53 -17.85 19.24 -5.83
CA LYS A 53 -18.85 20.27 -6.08
C LYS A 53 -19.25 20.37 -7.57
N GLY A 54 -18.33 20.08 -8.48
CA GLY A 54 -18.56 20.01 -9.93
C GLY A 54 -19.22 18.71 -10.39
N GLY A 55 -19.65 17.84 -9.45
CA GLY A 55 -20.35 16.60 -9.72
C GLY A 55 -19.44 15.39 -9.94
N TRP A 56 -18.16 15.46 -9.56
CA TRP A 56 -17.22 14.32 -9.54
C TRP A 56 -17.45 13.51 -8.25
N THR A 57 -18.56 12.77 -8.22
CA THR A 57 -19.03 12.09 -7.01
C THR A 57 -18.86 10.57 -7.05
N THR A 58 -18.15 10.06 -8.05
CA THR A 58 -17.80 8.64 -8.15
C THR A 58 -16.33 8.44 -7.75
N ALA A 59 -16.05 7.44 -6.93
CA ALA A 59 -14.68 7.05 -6.57
C ALA A 59 -14.44 5.56 -6.86
N ILE A 60 -13.29 5.24 -7.43
CA ILE A 60 -12.79 3.87 -7.60
C ILE A 60 -11.86 3.54 -6.44
N ILE A 61 -12.06 2.40 -5.80
CA ILE A 61 -11.09 1.74 -4.93
C ILE A 61 -10.61 0.49 -5.67
N GLY A 62 -9.40 0.56 -6.22
CA GLY A 62 -8.73 -0.57 -6.85
C GLY A 62 -8.06 -1.46 -5.80
N THR A 63 -8.13 -2.78 -5.96
CA THR A 63 -7.47 -3.76 -5.10
C THR A 63 -6.54 -4.64 -5.92
N ALA A 64 -5.26 -4.72 -5.52
CA ALA A 64 -4.22 -5.33 -6.32
C ALA A 64 -3.08 -5.82 -5.41
N GLY A 65 -3.11 -7.09 -5.08
CA GLY A 65 -2.18 -7.72 -4.14
C GLY A 65 -0.73 -7.73 -4.59
N THR A 66 0.14 -7.97 -3.64
CA THR A 66 1.55 -8.30 -3.87
C THR A 66 1.67 -9.81 -3.74
N GLU A 67 1.79 -10.50 -4.85
CA GLU A 67 1.88 -11.95 -4.91
C GLU A 67 2.92 -12.43 -5.92
N GLN A 68 3.45 -13.60 -5.69
CA GLN A 68 4.38 -14.23 -6.63
C GLN A 68 3.77 -14.33 -8.04
N LYS A 69 4.53 -13.94 -9.06
CA LYS A 69 4.14 -13.96 -10.49
C LYS A 69 5.14 -14.74 -11.34
N GLY A 70 5.52 -15.92 -10.86
CA GLY A 70 6.53 -16.73 -11.52
C GLY A 70 7.94 -16.12 -11.45
N PRO A 71 8.93 -16.74 -12.10
CA PRO A 71 10.29 -16.22 -12.10
C PRO A 71 10.49 -14.99 -12.99
N HIS A 72 9.52 -14.68 -13.84
CA HIS A 72 9.67 -13.69 -14.92
C HIS A 72 8.91 -12.39 -14.73
N MET A 73 8.02 -12.27 -13.75
CA MET A 73 7.32 -11.02 -13.44
C MET A 73 7.50 -10.61 -11.98
N VAL A 74 7.42 -9.33 -11.72
CA VAL A 74 7.51 -8.77 -10.36
C VAL A 74 6.27 -9.08 -9.55
N ASP A 75 6.42 -9.22 -8.23
CA ASP A 75 5.34 -9.59 -7.31
C ASP A 75 4.23 -8.52 -7.21
N GLY A 76 4.52 -7.27 -7.58
CA GLY A 76 3.55 -6.16 -7.64
C GLY A 76 2.82 -6.01 -8.99
N GLU A 77 2.86 -6.99 -9.88
CA GLU A 77 2.25 -6.93 -11.22
C GLU A 77 0.83 -6.38 -11.18
N HIS A 78 -0.02 -6.89 -10.34
CA HIS A 78 -1.43 -6.49 -10.21
C HIS A 78 -1.59 -4.99 -9.95
N LYS A 79 -0.74 -4.38 -9.11
CA LYS A 79 -0.77 -2.95 -8.81
C LYS A 79 -0.57 -2.11 -10.08
N PHE A 80 0.43 -2.45 -10.88
CA PHE A 80 0.75 -1.68 -12.09
C PHE A 80 -0.35 -1.78 -13.14
N VAL A 81 -0.96 -2.98 -13.29
CA VAL A 81 -2.10 -3.18 -14.20
C VAL A 81 -3.33 -2.43 -13.70
N MET A 82 -3.64 -2.51 -12.39
CA MET A 82 -4.77 -1.80 -11.78
C MET A 82 -4.63 -0.27 -11.91
N GLU A 83 -3.47 0.31 -11.61
CA GLU A 83 -3.24 1.75 -11.74
C GLU A 83 -3.50 2.23 -13.18
N TYR A 84 -2.98 1.49 -14.16
CA TYR A 84 -3.20 1.80 -15.58
C TYR A 84 -4.68 1.68 -15.97
N ALA A 85 -5.32 0.56 -15.63
CA ALA A 85 -6.70 0.30 -16.01
C ALA A 85 -7.69 1.26 -15.33
N ALA A 86 -7.49 1.54 -14.03
CA ALA A 86 -8.34 2.44 -13.27
C ALA A 86 -8.30 3.87 -13.84
N ASP A 87 -7.13 4.39 -14.26
CA ASP A 87 -7.02 5.68 -14.95
C ASP A 87 -7.90 5.73 -16.21
N LYS A 88 -7.82 4.69 -17.05
CA LYS A 88 -8.61 4.62 -18.28
C LYS A 88 -10.11 4.48 -18.00
N ILE A 89 -10.48 3.65 -17.01
CA ILE A 89 -11.87 3.47 -16.60
C ILE A 89 -12.44 4.79 -16.05
N ALA A 90 -11.73 5.45 -15.14
CA ALA A 90 -12.18 6.71 -14.55
C ALA A 90 -12.44 7.79 -15.61
N ARG A 91 -11.51 7.91 -16.58
CA ARG A 91 -11.67 8.86 -17.71
C ARG A 91 -12.82 8.47 -18.65
N ALA A 92 -13.03 7.18 -18.93
CA ALA A 92 -14.10 6.69 -19.81
C ALA A 92 -15.50 6.77 -19.17
N VAL A 93 -15.58 6.60 -17.85
CA VAL A 93 -16.80 6.80 -17.05
C VAL A 93 -17.09 8.30 -16.92
N GLY A 94 -16.06 9.12 -16.75
CA GLY A 94 -16.16 10.56 -16.49
C GLY A 94 -16.54 10.88 -15.05
N LYS A 95 -16.19 12.08 -14.58
CA LYS A 95 -16.49 12.56 -13.22
C LYS A 95 -16.17 11.55 -12.11
N THR A 96 -15.08 10.80 -12.28
CA THR A 96 -14.65 9.70 -11.42
C THR A 96 -13.22 9.95 -10.96
N LEU A 97 -12.95 9.82 -9.66
CA LEU A 97 -11.63 9.85 -9.08
C LEU A 97 -11.21 8.46 -8.59
N ILE A 98 -9.92 8.27 -8.34
CA ILE A 98 -9.34 6.98 -7.93
C ILE A 98 -8.68 7.17 -6.56
N ALA A 99 -9.09 6.39 -5.56
CA ALA A 99 -8.39 6.27 -4.29
C ALA A 99 -7.06 5.53 -4.47
N PRO A 100 -6.09 5.68 -3.56
CA PRO A 100 -4.87 4.86 -3.59
C PRO A 100 -5.18 3.38 -3.76
N VAL A 101 -4.39 2.66 -4.57
CA VAL A 101 -4.61 1.22 -4.79
C VAL A 101 -4.30 0.43 -3.52
N VAL A 102 -5.23 -0.43 -3.11
CA VAL A 102 -5.04 -1.32 -1.95
C VAL A 102 -4.15 -2.49 -2.36
N THR A 103 -2.94 -2.55 -1.81
CA THR A 103 -1.92 -3.56 -2.13
C THR A 103 -1.83 -4.70 -1.12
N TYR A 104 -2.56 -4.62 -0.03
CA TYR A 104 -2.67 -5.64 1.01
C TYR A 104 -4.06 -6.28 0.92
N VAL A 105 -4.11 -7.47 0.37
CA VAL A 105 -5.36 -8.17 0.01
C VAL A 105 -5.24 -9.67 0.34
N PRO A 106 -6.32 -10.47 0.27
CA PRO A 106 -6.24 -11.90 0.52
C PRO A 106 -5.46 -12.64 -0.59
N GLU A 107 -4.25 -13.14 -0.26
CA GLU A 107 -3.39 -13.94 -1.15
C GLU A 107 -3.00 -15.30 -0.55
N GLY A 108 -3.76 -15.78 0.44
CA GLY A 108 -3.53 -17.05 1.12
C GLY A 108 -3.41 -16.92 2.63
N SER A 109 -2.69 -17.85 3.27
CA SER A 109 -2.51 -17.88 4.74
C SER A 109 -1.04 -18.02 5.11
N TRP A 110 -0.61 -17.25 6.11
CA TRP A 110 0.71 -17.42 6.74
C TRP A 110 0.75 -18.58 7.73
N GLU A 111 -0.41 -19.10 8.17
CA GLU A 111 -0.48 -20.23 9.11
C GLU A 111 -0.29 -21.57 8.38
N THR A 112 -0.93 -21.72 7.23
CA THR A 112 -0.82 -22.89 6.37
C THR A 112 -0.14 -22.48 5.06
N VAL A 113 1.16 -22.23 5.15
CA VAL A 113 1.94 -21.71 4.02
C VAL A 113 1.82 -22.61 2.81
N GLY A 114 1.21 -22.09 1.74
CA GLY A 114 0.98 -22.80 0.47
C GLY A 114 0.46 -21.84 -0.60
N GLY A 115 0.33 -22.31 -1.84
CA GLY A 115 -0.08 -21.45 -2.95
C GLY A 115 0.89 -20.27 -3.15
N HIS A 116 0.34 -19.07 -3.27
CA HIS A 116 1.14 -17.85 -3.45
C HIS A 116 2.03 -17.56 -2.23
N MET A 117 1.50 -17.79 -1.03
CA MET A 117 2.27 -17.64 0.23
C MET A 117 3.44 -18.62 0.37
N GLY A 118 3.52 -19.66 -0.45
CA GLY A 118 4.69 -20.56 -0.54
C GLY A 118 5.92 -19.92 -1.18
N LYS A 119 5.83 -18.69 -1.68
CA LYS A 119 6.92 -17.98 -2.35
C LYS A 119 7.22 -16.64 -1.65
N PRO A 120 8.51 -16.32 -1.40
CA PRO A 120 8.89 -15.06 -0.74
C PRO A 120 8.46 -13.84 -1.56
N GLY A 121 8.02 -12.79 -0.86
CA GLY A 121 7.53 -11.56 -1.46
C GLY A 121 6.00 -11.43 -1.44
N THR A 122 5.26 -12.54 -1.40
CA THR A 122 3.79 -12.49 -1.28
C THR A 122 3.37 -11.97 0.09
N ILE A 123 2.42 -11.04 0.12
CA ILE A 123 1.87 -10.47 1.35
C ILE A 123 0.37 -10.69 1.36
N THR A 124 -0.18 -11.21 2.46
CA THR A 124 -1.61 -11.50 2.58
C THR A 124 -2.25 -10.74 3.72
N LEU A 125 -3.52 -10.36 3.51
CA LEU A 125 -4.41 -9.80 4.52
C LEU A 125 -5.63 -10.72 4.65
N PRO A 126 -6.01 -11.19 5.86
CA PRO A 126 -7.24 -11.98 6.04
C PRO A 126 -8.47 -11.26 5.51
N GLU A 127 -9.42 -12.03 4.99
CA GLU A 127 -10.59 -11.47 4.30
C GLU A 127 -11.43 -10.55 5.19
N ASP A 128 -11.61 -10.88 6.47
CA ASP A 128 -12.35 -10.04 7.42
C ASP A 128 -11.69 -8.66 7.63
N ARG A 129 -10.35 -8.64 7.71
CA ARG A 129 -9.54 -7.41 7.81
C ARG A 129 -9.56 -6.61 6.50
N PHE A 130 -9.53 -7.29 5.37
CA PHE A 130 -9.68 -6.68 4.06
C PHE A 130 -11.04 -6.01 3.88
N VAL A 131 -12.12 -6.67 4.29
CA VAL A 131 -13.48 -6.10 4.28
C VAL A 131 -13.56 -4.85 5.16
N GLU A 132 -12.95 -4.86 6.35
CA GLU A 132 -12.94 -3.71 7.24
C GLU A 132 -12.16 -2.52 6.65
N LEU A 133 -11.01 -2.79 6.02
CA LEU A 133 -10.24 -1.78 5.30
C LEU A 133 -11.09 -1.11 4.20
N LEU A 134 -11.69 -1.91 3.32
CA LEU A 134 -12.52 -1.41 2.22
C LEU A 134 -13.76 -0.64 2.72
N THR A 135 -14.39 -1.14 3.78
CA THR A 135 -15.55 -0.49 4.41
C THR A 135 -15.17 0.87 4.97
N SER A 136 -14.06 0.97 5.69
CA SER A 136 -13.57 2.23 6.27
C SER A 136 -13.14 3.23 5.18
N ALA A 137 -12.49 2.78 4.13
CA ALA A 137 -12.13 3.60 2.97
C ALA A 137 -13.39 4.16 2.27
N GLY A 138 -14.41 3.31 2.04
CA GLY A 138 -15.69 3.73 1.47
C GLY A 138 -16.41 4.78 2.32
N ARG A 139 -16.42 4.61 3.66
CA ARG A 139 -16.98 5.61 4.60
C ARG A 139 -16.26 6.95 4.52
N SER A 140 -14.93 6.95 4.47
CA SER A 140 -14.13 8.17 4.32
C SER A 140 -14.44 8.90 3.03
N LEU A 141 -14.54 8.19 1.92
CA LEU A 141 -14.89 8.78 0.64
C LEU A 141 -16.33 9.32 0.64
N LYS A 142 -17.30 8.60 1.23
CA LYS A 142 -18.67 9.13 1.38
C LYS A 142 -18.66 10.43 2.19
N SER A 143 -17.97 10.47 3.32
CA SER A 143 -17.90 11.67 4.15
C SER A 143 -17.22 12.85 3.47
N SER A 144 -16.36 12.57 2.48
CA SER A 144 -15.72 13.54 1.59
C SER A 144 -16.63 14.05 0.45
N GLY A 145 -17.85 13.50 0.33
CA GLY A 145 -18.85 13.93 -0.67
C GLY A 145 -18.99 13.01 -1.89
N PHE A 146 -18.33 11.85 -1.91
CA PHE A 146 -18.57 10.84 -2.95
C PHE A 146 -19.88 10.08 -2.65
N THR A 147 -20.70 9.89 -3.67
CA THR A 147 -21.99 9.18 -3.56
C THR A 147 -22.01 7.83 -4.26
N THR A 148 -20.99 7.51 -5.03
CA THR A 148 -20.82 6.20 -5.67
C THR A 148 -19.39 5.71 -5.46
N ILE A 149 -19.24 4.54 -4.83
CA ILE A 149 -17.96 3.87 -4.61
C ILE A 149 -17.92 2.61 -5.47
N LEU A 150 -16.87 2.45 -6.26
CA LEU A 150 -16.67 1.34 -7.17
C LEU A 150 -15.48 0.51 -6.69
N PHE A 151 -15.69 -0.78 -6.42
CA PHE A 151 -14.61 -1.72 -6.11
C PHE A 151 -14.21 -2.51 -7.35
N LEU A 152 -12.92 -2.45 -7.71
CA LEU A 152 -12.29 -3.21 -8.78
C LEU A 152 -11.16 -4.07 -8.21
N GLY A 153 -10.98 -5.29 -8.70
CA GLY A 153 -9.93 -6.18 -8.20
C GLY A 153 -9.21 -6.97 -9.28
N GLU A 154 -7.89 -7.06 -9.18
CA GLU A 154 -7.04 -7.81 -10.11
C GLU A 154 -6.91 -9.29 -9.77
N SER A 155 -7.26 -9.71 -8.55
CA SER A 155 -7.12 -11.10 -8.10
C SER A 155 -8.49 -11.76 -7.82
N GLY A 156 -8.60 -13.05 -8.09
CA GLY A 156 -9.77 -13.86 -7.74
C GLY A 156 -10.04 -13.89 -6.23
N GLY A 157 -9.00 -13.83 -5.40
CA GLY A 157 -9.07 -13.78 -3.95
C GLY A 157 -9.79 -12.54 -3.40
N ASN A 158 -9.77 -11.42 -4.14
CA ASN A 158 -10.34 -10.15 -3.69
C ASN A 158 -11.87 -10.08 -3.81
N ARG A 159 -12.47 -10.95 -4.61
CA ARG A 159 -13.87 -10.86 -5.06
C ARG A 159 -14.88 -10.90 -3.92
N THR A 160 -14.75 -11.88 -3.02
CA THR A 160 -15.68 -12.05 -1.89
C THR A 160 -15.61 -10.87 -0.94
N GLY A 161 -14.42 -10.42 -0.58
CA GLY A 161 -14.22 -9.27 0.29
C GLY A 161 -14.79 -7.98 -0.28
N MET A 162 -14.56 -7.70 -1.57
CA MET A 162 -15.14 -6.52 -2.24
C MET A 162 -16.67 -6.55 -2.28
N ARG A 163 -17.26 -7.71 -2.59
CA ARG A 163 -18.72 -7.88 -2.59
C ARG A 163 -19.29 -7.65 -1.19
N THR A 164 -18.66 -8.23 -0.16
CA THR A 164 -19.07 -8.07 1.24
C THR A 164 -18.95 -6.61 1.70
N ALA A 165 -17.87 -5.92 1.36
CA ALA A 165 -17.70 -4.50 1.68
C ALA A 165 -18.77 -3.64 1.00
N ALA A 166 -19.07 -3.89 -0.29
CA ALA A 166 -20.13 -3.18 -1.00
C ALA A 166 -21.49 -3.38 -0.35
N SER A 167 -21.83 -4.63 0.05
CA SER A 167 -23.09 -4.92 0.75
C SER A 167 -23.18 -4.20 2.08
N ARG A 168 -22.13 -4.25 2.92
CA ARG A 168 -22.09 -3.55 4.23
C ARG A 168 -22.29 -2.05 4.09
N LEU A 169 -21.63 -1.45 3.09
CA LEU A 169 -21.75 -0.01 2.86
C LEU A 169 -23.15 0.38 2.40
N ASN A 170 -23.78 -0.41 1.52
CA ASN A 170 -25.14 -0.16 1.07
C ASN A 170 -26.17 -0.30 2.21
N GLU A 171 -26.00 -1.29 3.09
CA GLU A 171 -26.81 -1.44 4.30
C GLU A 171 -26.65 -0.27 5.26
N LEU A 172 -25.39 0.21 5.44
CA LEU A 172 -25.08 1.35 6.30
C LEU A 172 -25.67 2.65 5.76
N TRP A 173 -25.58 2.87 4.45
CA TRP A 173 -25.95 4.15 3.84
C TRP A 173 -27.44 4.27 3.49
N LYS A 174 -28.18 3.18 3.42
CA LYS A 174 -29.64 3.16 3.20
C LYS A 174 -30.10 4.01 2.01
N GLY A 175 -29.31 4.05 0.95
CA GLY A 175 -29.61 4.79 -0.27
C GLY A 175 -29.04 6.22 -0.34
N GLU A 176 -28.44 6.77 0.71
CA GLU A 176 -27.76 8.08 0.66
C GLU A 176 -26.53 8.08 -0.26
N ALA A 177 -25.89 6.93 -0.39
CA ALA A 177 -24.79 6.64 -1.31
C ALA A 177 -24.90 5.16 -1.71
N ARG A 178 -24.10 4.76 -2.70
CA ARG A 178 -24.05 3.35 -3.15
C ARG A 178 -22.62 2.86 -3.31
N ALA A 179 -22.40 1.61 -3.00
CA ALA A 179 -21.17 0.89 -3.30
C ALA A 179 -21.47 -0.23 -4.29
N LEU A 180 -20.64 -0.39 -5.30
CA LEU A 180 -20.78 -1.39 -6.35
C LEU A 180 -19.49 -2.19 -6.45
N TRP A 181 -19.63 -3.50 -6.49
CA TRP A 181 -18.56 -4.40 -6.92
C TRP A 181 -18.61 -4.60 -8.42
N ILE A 182 -17.55 -4.26 -9.11
CA ILE A 182 -17.45 -4.31 -10.58
C ILE A 182 -16.76 -5.62 -10.97
N ASP A 183 -17.52 -6.71 -10.93
CA ASP A 183 -17.03 -8.07 -11.20
C ASP A 183 -16.64 -8.30 -12.65
N ASP A 184 -17.29 -7.60 -13.58
CA ASP A 184 -17.00 -7.73 -15.02
C ASP A 184 -15.57 -7.31 -15.36
N TYR A 185 -14.95 -6.46 -14.52
CA TYR A 185 -13.53 -6.13 -14.64
C TYR A 185 -12.63 -7.36 -14.56
N TYR A 186 -12.99 -8.35 -13.74
CA TYR A 186 -12.22 -9.59 -13.55
C TYR A 186 -12.88 -10.78 -14.24
N THR A 187 -14.07 -11.20 -13.80
CA THR A 187 -14.68 -12.46 -14.19
C THR A 187 -15.07 -12.52 -15.67
N LYS A 188 -15.82 -11.52 -16.14
CA LYS A 188 -16.19 -11.44 -17.55
C LYS A 188 -14.96 -11.23 -18.42
N SER A 189 -14.03 -10.39 -17.97
CA SER A 189 -12.81 -10.10 -18.72
C SER A 189 -11.95 -11.35 -18.94
N HIS A 190 -11.74 -12.19 -17.92
CA HIS A 190 -11.05 -13.46 -18.10
C HIS A 190 -11.74 -14.37 -19.12
N THR A 191 -13.08 -14.41 -19.11
CA THR A 191 -13.84 -15.19 -20.10
C THR A 191 -13.62 -14.67 -21.52
N ASP A 192 -13.71 -13.35 -21.70
CA ASP A 192 -13.57 -12.72 -23.02
C ASP A 192 -12.11 -12.78 -23.53
N GLN A 193 -11.13 -12.63 -22.64
CA GLN A 193 -9.70 -12.76 -22.93
C GLN A 193 -9.36 -14.20 -23.37
N ASN A 194 -9.85 -15.21 -22.64
CA ASN A 194 -9.66 -16.62 -23.01
C ASN A 194 -10.32 -16.94 -24.36
N ALA A 195 -11.53 -16.43 -24.60
CA ALA A 195 -12.19 -16.58 -25.89
C ALA A 195 -11.40 -15.92 -27.04
N HIS A 196 -10.82 -14.74 -26.78
CA HIS A 196 -9.94 -14.06 -27.74
C HIS A 196 -8.69 -14.89 -28.04
N ILE A 197 -8.02 -15.43 -27.03
CA ILE A 197 -6.82 -16.28 -27.18
C ILE A 197 -7.17 -17.54 -28.00
N THR A 198 -8.23 -18.23 -27.63
CA THR A 198 -8.68 -19.45 -28.35
C THR A 198 -8.96 -19.14 -29.81
N LYS A 199 -9.69 -18.05 -30.10
CA LYS A 199 -10.06 -17.66 -31.46
C LYS A 199 -8.86 -17.17 -32.29
N ALA A 200 -8.02 -16.33 -31.72
CA ALA A 200 -6.93 -15.66 -32.45
C ALA A 200 -5.65 -16.49 -32.54
N MET A 201 -5.41 -17.37 -31.56
CA MET A 201 -4.15 -18.09 -31.43
C MET A 201 -4.31 -19.63 -31.50
N GLY A 202 -5.53 -20.13 -31.50
CA GLY A 202 -5.84 -21.57 -31.55
C GLY A 202 -5.46 -22.32 -30.26
N ILE A 203 -5.25 -21.60 -29.12
CA ILE A 203 -4.92 -22.21 -27.83
C ILE A 203 -6.22 -22.60 -27.14
N PRO A 204 -6.44 -23.90 -26.81
CA PRO A 204 -7.61 -24.32 -26.05
C PRO A 204 -7.68 -23.66 -24.68
N ALA A 205 -8.88 -23.34 -24.18
CA ALA A 205 -9.06 -22.63 -22.90
C ALA A 205 -8.41 -23.33 -21.71
N ASN A 206 -8.36 -24.65 -21.68
CA ASN A 206 -7.72 -25.44 -20.63
C ASN A 206 -6.18 -25.44 -20.69
N GLU A 207 -5.57 -24.92 -21.76
CA GLU A 207 -4.12 -24.80 -21.92
C GLU A 207 -3.61 -23.40 -21.65
N ILE A 208 -4.49 -22.39 -21.57
CA ILE A 208 -4.09 -20.99 -21.32
C ILE A 208 -3.43 -20.83 -19.96
N GLY A 209 -3.87 -21.62 -18.96
CA GLY A 209 -3.42 -21.50 -17.59
C GLY A 209 -4.17 -20.39 -16.84
N GLY A 210 -3.84 -20.21 -15.56
CA GLY A 210 -4.55 -19.29 -14.66
C GLY A 210 -3.67 -18.32 -13.87
N HIS A 211 -2.32 -18.38 -14.04
CA HIS A 211 -1.46 -17.53 -13.21
C HIS A 211 -0.08 -17.34 -13.85
N ALA A 212 0.40 -16.11 -13.90
CA ALA A 212 1.66 -15.71 -14.50
C ALA A 212 1.81 -16.27 -15.93
N ASN A 213 0.72 -16.39 -16.61
CA ASN A 213 0.55 -17.03 -17.92
C ASN A 213 0.70 -16.03 -19.08
N LEU A 214 0.19 -16.42 -20.24
CA LEU A 214 0.16 -15.56 -21.43
C LEU A 214 -0.61 -14.26 -21.21
N LEU A 215 -1.71 -14.28 -20.42
CA LEU A 215 -2.50 -13.08 -20.12
C LEU A 215 -1.71 -12.11 -19.26
N ASP A 216 -1.37 -12.49 -18.02
CA ASP A 216 -0.70 -11.65 -17.04
C ASP A 216 0.61 -11.09 -17.60
N THR A 217 1.39 -11.96 -18.26
CA THR A 217 2.67 -11.56 -18.86
C THR A 217 2.49 -10.56 -20.00
N SER A 218 1.45 -10.74 -20.83
CA SER A 218 1.17 -9.78 -21.92
C SER A 218 0.71 -8.43 -21.38
N GLU A 219 -0.19 -8.42 -20.38
CA GLU A 219 -0.66 -7.21 -19.73
C GLU A 219 0.51 -6.42 -19.15
N MET A 220 1.42 -7.09 -18.43
CA MET A 220 2.58 -6.44 -17.86
C MET A 220 3.59 -5.97 -18.91
N LEU A 221 3.79 -6.74 -20.00
CA LEU A 221 4.62 -6.29 -21.13
C LEU A 221 4.08 -5.01 -21.78
N PHE A 222 2.78 -4.80 -21.78
CA PHE A 222 2.14 -3.61 -22.30
C PHE A 222 2.23 -2.44 -21.30
N VAL A 223 1.88 -2.67 -20.03
CA VAL A 223 1.80 -1.61 -19.01
C VAL A 223 3.18 -1.17 -18.55
N ASN A 224 4.05 -2.11 -18.23
CA ASN A 224 5.41 -1.80 -17.75
C ASN A 224 6.41 -2.91 -18.09
N PRO A 225 6.97 -2.93 -19.31
CA PRO A 225 7.87 -4.00 -19.79
C PRO A 225 9.17 -4.14 -18.97
N LYS A 226 9.56 -3.14 -18.17
CA LYS A 226 10.74 -3.21 -17.29
C LYS A 226 10.56 -4.20 -16.14
N HIS A 227 9.33 -4.50 -15.78
CA HIS A 227 8.96 -5.42 -14.71
C HIS A 227 8.80 -6.86 -15.18
N VAL A 228 9.15 -7.16 -16.45
CA VAL A 228 9.19 -8.51 -17.01
C VAL A 228 10.63 -8.92 -17.31
N ARG A 229 11.09 -10.00 -16.69
CA ARG A 229 12.40 -10.62 -16.93
C ARG A 229 12.30 -11.52 -18.17
N ARG A 230 12.40 -10.95 -19.37
CA ARG A 230 12.16 -11.63 -20.65
C ARG A 230 12.97 -12.91 -20.83
N ASN A 231 14.19 -12.94 -20.31
CA ASN A 231 15.08 -14.09 -20.36
C ASN A 231 14.65 -15.26 -19.45
N LYS A 232 13.65 -15.05 -18.60
CA LYS A 232 13.06 -16.07 -17.72
C LYS A 232 11.67 -16.53 -18.17
N ILE A 233 11.18 -16.04 -19.31
CA ILE A 233 9.91 -16.49 -19.88
C ILE A 233 10.09 -17.90 -20.44
N ALA A 234 9.39 -18.89 -19.87
CA ALA A 234 9.42 -20.29 -20.26
C ALA A 234 8.07 -20.97 -19.94
N PRO A 235 7.70 -22.04 -20.66
CA PRO A 235 6.50 -22.82 -20.34
C PRO A 235 6.53 -23.29 -18.88
N GLY A 236 5.41 -23.12 -18.16
CA GLY A 236 5.34 -23.45 -16.74
C GLY A 236 6.40 -22.77 -15.85
N GLY A 237 7.00 -21.67 -16.34
CA GLY A 237 8.09 -20.97 -15.64
C GLY A 237 9.44 -21.68 -15.73
N GLY A 238 9.56 -22.72 -16.55
CA GLY A 238 10.82 -23.45 -16.78
C GLY A 238 11.10 -24.59 -15.81
N TYR A 239 10.33 -24.75 -14.75
CA TYR A 239 10.47 -25.83 -13.77
C TYR A 239 9.19 -26.03 -12.95
N GLN A 240 9.08 -27.20 -12.31
CA GLN A 240 7.93 -27.50 -11.46
C GLN A 240 7.91 -26.57 -10.23
N ASN A 241 6.73 -26.17 -9.79
CA ASN A 241 6.53 -25.25 -8.66
C ASN A 241 7.13 -23.84 -8.87
N SER A 242 7.34 -23.42 -10.13
CA SER A 242 7.78 -22.05 -10.45
C SER A 242 6.79 -20.97 -10.03
N GLY A 243 5.52 -21.33 -9.82
CA GLY A 243 4.42 -20.40 -9.61
C GLY A 243 3.71 -19.99 -10.91
N VAL A 244 4.07 -20.56 -12.03
CA VAL A 244 3.43 -20.31 -13.34
C VAL A 244 2.45 -21.43 -13.66
N SER A 245 1.27 -21.06 -14.14
CA SER A 245 0.26 -21.97 -14.67
C SER A 245 -0.04 -21.61 -16.13
N GLY A 246 0.43 -22.42 -17.07
CA GLY A 246 0.31 -22.19 -18.50
C GLY A 246 1.63 -21.84 -19.18
N ASP A 247 1.56 -21.32 -20.41
CA ASP A 247 2.72 -20.99 -21.24
C ASP A 247 2.78 -19.47 -21.57
N PRO A 248 3.68 -18.70 -20.93
CA PRO A 248 3.86 -17.28 -21.21
C PRO A 248 4.72 -16.99 -22.46
N THR A 249 5.29 -17.99 -23.17
CA THR A 249 6.27 -17.75 -24.23
C THR A 249 5.73 -16.98 -25.44
N ARG A 250 4.43 -17.02 -25.66
CA ARG A 250 3.74 -16.29 -26.74
C ARG A 250 3.22 -14.92 -26.31
N SER A 251 3.58 -14.46 -25.12
CA SER A 251 3.14 -13.16 -24.60
C SER A 251 3.75 -11.99 -25.39
N SER A 252 2.96 -10.94 -25.58
CA SER A 252 3.41 -9.73 -26.26
C SER A 252 2.68 -8.49 -25.74
N ALA A 253 3.31 -7.31 -25.88
CA ALA A 253 2.67 -6.05 -25.53
C ALA A 253 1.43 -5.75 -26.38
N GLN A 254 1.37 -6.24 -27.64
CA GLN A 254 0.17 -6.10 -28.48
C GLN A 254 -1.01 -6.87 -27.91
N LEU A 255 -0.80 -8.11 -27.50
CA LEU A 255 -1.83 -8.90 -26.81
C LEU A 255 -2.23 -8.24 -25.49
N GLY A 256 -1.27 -7.78 -24.69
CA GLY A 256 -1.52 -7.08 -23.44
C GLY A 256 -2.38 -5.85 -23.62
N LYS A 257 -2.15 -5.05 -24.67
CA LYS A 257 -3.03 -3.93 -25.01
C LYS A 257 -4.47 -4.36 -25.24
N VAL A 258 -4.69 -5.48 -25.94
CA VAL A 258 -6.03 -6.03 -26.18
C VAL A 258 -6.65 -6.50 -24.87
N PHE A 259 -5.90 -7.22 -24.04
CA PHE A 259 -6.39 -7.79 -22.80
C PHE A 259 -6.78 -6.72 -21.78
N VAL A 260 -5.93 -5.72 -21.59
CA VAL A 260 -6.24 -4.58 -20.70
C VAL A 260 -7.42 -3.78 -21.25
N GLN A 261 -7.56 -3.63 -22.58
CA GLN A 261 -8.72 -2.95 -23.17
C GLN A 261 -10.03 -3.73 -22.90
N ILE A 262 -10.01 -5.06 -22.95
CA ILE A 262 -11.18 -5.90 -22.61
C ILE A 262 -11.59 -5.65 -21.14
N LYS A 263 -10.64 -5.59 -20.19
CA LYS A 263 -10.91 -5.27 -18.78
C LYS A 263 -11.58 -3.90 -18.66
N ILE A 264 -11.03 -2.89 -19.33
CA ILE A 264 -11.55 -1.52 -19.31
C ILE A 264 -12.98 -1.47 -19.85
N ASP A 265 -13.21 -2.07 -21.03
CA ASP A 265 -14.51 -2.02 -21.71
C ASP A 265 -15.60 -2.73 -20.90
N ASN A 266 -15.31 -3.90 -20.32
CA ASN A 266 -16.24 -4.65 -19.49
C ASN A 266 -16.58 -3.89 -18.20
N ALA A 267 -15.58 -3.32 -17.51
CA ALA A 267 -15.83 -2.50 -16.33
C ALA A 267 -16.68 -1.27 -16.65
N VAL A 268 -16.34 -0.53 -17.71
CA VAL A 268 -17.09 0.66 -18.14
C VAL A 268 -18.52 0.30 -18.51
N ALA A 269 -18.73 -0.81 -19.20
CA ALA A 269 -20.06 -1.29 -19.57
C ALA A 269 -20.91 -1.59 -18.32
N GLN A 270 -20.38 -2.32 -17.34
CA GLN A 270 -21.07 -2.64 -16.09
C GLN A 270 -21.38 -1.36 -15.30
N ILE A 271 -20.42 -0.44 -15.16
CA ILE A 271 -20.60 0.83 -14.43
C ILE A 271 -21.71 1.68 -15.08
N LYS A 272 -21.71 1.82 -16.40
CA LYS A 272 -22.73 2.58 -17.14
C LYS A 272 -24.13 1.94 -17.03
N ALA A 273 -24.20 0.61 -17.11
CA ALA A 273 -25.45 -0.12 -16.93
C ALA A 273 -26.04 0.08 -15.51
N ALA A 274 -25.19 0.02 -14.48
CA ALA A 274 -25.59 0.30 -13.10
C ALA A 274 -26.00 1.77 -12.88
N GLY A 275 -25.42 2.72 -13.62
CA GLY A 275 -25.81 4.14 -13.61
C GLY A 275 -27.18 4.37 -14.20
N SER A 276 -27.54 3.65 -15.27
CA SER A 276 -28.83 3.75 -15.94
C SER A 276 -29.97 3.11 -15.14
N ALA A 277 -29.68 2.07 -14.35
CA ALA A 277 -30.67 1.39 -13.50
C ALA A 277 -31.03 2.21 -12.23
N GLY A 278 -30.24 3.19 -11.82
CA GLY A 278 -30.42 3.99 -10.61
C GLY A 278 -31.51 5.06 -10.68
N SER A 279 -32.27 5.19 -11.79
CA SER A 279 -33.39 6.12 -11.88
C SER A 279 -34.75 5.51 -11.41
N THR A 280 -34.81 4.24 -11.08
CA THR A 280 -36.02 3.54 -10.62
C THR A 280 -35.66 2.72 -9.37
N GLY A 281 -35.98 3.24 -8.16
CA GLY A 281 -36.01 2.57 -6.85
C GLY A 281 -34.97 1.48 -6.51
N PRO A 282 -34.89 0.97 -5.29
CA PRO A 282 -33.84 0.04 -4.90
C PRO A 282 -33.93 -1.25 -5.73
N ALA A 283 -33.08 -1.37 -6.72
CA ALA A 283 -32.94 -2.59 -7.49
C ALA A 283 -32.32 -3.67 -6.60
N GLY A 284 -33.15 -4.63 -6.22
CA GLY A 284 -32.71 -5.87 -5.61
C GLY A 284 -31.62 -6.48 -6.49
N VAL A 285 -30.61 -7.02 -5.82
CA VAL A 285 -29.50 -7.79 -6.40
C VAL A 285 -30.10 -8.87 -7.33
N ALA A 286 -30.03 -8.64 -8.64
CA ALA A 286 -30.30 -9.71 -9.58
C ALA A 286 -29.17 -10.73 -9.45
N GLY A 287 -29.43 -11.79 -8.72
CA GLY A 287 -28.56 -12.93 -8.59
C GLY A 287 -28.41 -13.60 -9.97
N ALA A 288 -27.23 -13.52 -10.53
CA ALA A 288 -26.83 -14.46 -11.56
C ALA A 288 -26.71 -15.83 -10.86
N THR A 289 -27.69 -16.69 -11.13
CA THR A 289 -27.69 -18.09 -10.72
C THR A 289 -26.42 -18.78 -11.19
N GLY A 290 -25.75 -19.38 -10.25
CA GLY A 290 -24.44 -19.95 -10.38
C GLY A 290 -24.29 -21.00 -11.48
N SER A 291 -23.11 -21.00 -12.01
CA SER A 291 -22.46 -22.17 -12.54
C SER A 291 -21.29 -22.49 -11.60
N THR A 292 -21.47 -23.53 -10.78
CA THR A 292 -20.44 -24.11 -9.93
C THR A 292 -19.45 -24.86 -10.82
N GLY A 293 -18.35 -24.19 -11.14
CA GLY A 293 -17.16 -24.83 -11.71
C GLY A 293 -16.26 -25.36 -10.62
N ALA A 294 -16.36 -26.64 -10.32
CA ALA A 294 -15.50 -27.34 -9.39
C ALA A 294 -14.07 -27.42 -9.92
N ALA A 295 -13.11 -26.89 -9.18
CA ALA A 295 -11.71 -27.23 -9.34
C ALA A 295 -11.49 -28.65 -8.78
N GLY A 296 -11.12 -29.58 -9.62
CA GLY A 296 -10.90 -30.95 -9.29
C GLY A 296 -9.66 -31.20 -8.44
N ALA A 297 -9.85 -31.82 -7.30
CA ALA A 297 -8.81 -32.58 -6.63
C ALA A 297 -9.08 -34.06 -6.87
N ALA A 298 -8.16 -34.73 -7.56
CA ALA A 298 -8.19 -36.17 -7.80
C ALA A 298 -7.59 -36.91 -6.60
N GLY A 299 -8.25 -37.98 -6.17
CA GLY A 299 -7.52 -39.09 -5.59
C GLY A 299 -8.14 -39.79 -4.39
N GLY A 300 -8.63 -41.01 -4.57
CA GLY A 300 -8.56 -42.05 -3.59
C GLY A 300 -9.89 -42.64 -3.12
N ARG A 301 -10.30 -43.71 -3.75
CA ARG A 301 -11.40 -44.63 -3.37
C ARG A 301 -11.05 -45.42 -2.09
N GLY A 302 -12.01 -45.63 -1.21
CA GLY A 302 -11.97 -46.68 -0.19
C GLY A 302 -13.33 -46.76 0.51
N GLY A 303 -14.12 -47.77 0.18
CA GLY A 303 -15.45 -47.98 0.73
C GLY A 303 -15.45 -48.68 2.07
N GLY A 304 -16.56 -48.62 2.82
CA GLY A 304 -16.83 -49.42 3.99
C GLY A 304 -18.12 -49.02 4.67
N ARG A 305 -19.10 -49.92 4.60
CA ARG A 305 -20.46 -49.85 5.14
C ARG A 305 -20.48 -50.02 6.68
N GLY A 306 -21.44 -49.37 7.30
CA GLY A 306 -22.39 -50.01 8.23
C GLY A 306 -22.17 -49.85 9.73
N GLY A 307 -23.23 -49.48 10.43
CA GLY A 307 -23.41 -49.88 11.81
C GLY A 307 -24.02 -48.84 12.73
N ARG A 308 -25.34 -48.96 12.99
CA ARG A 308 -26.09 -48.30 14.08
C ARG A 308 -25.71 -48.88 15.45
N GLY A 309 -25.71 -48.08 16.51
CA GLY A 309 -25.73 -48.59 17.88
C GLY A 309 -25.78 -47.49 18.93
N ARG A 310 -26.82 -47.57 19.77
CA ARG A 310 -27.20 -46.69 20.87
C ARG A 310 -26.36 -46.85 22.13
N GLY A 311 -26.23 -45.76 22.90
CA GLY A 311 -26.55 -45.74 24.34
C GLY A 311 -25.43 -45.94 25.33
N GLY A 312 -25.34 -45.06 26.32
CA GLY A 312 -24.88 -45.36 27.68
C GLY A 312 -23.72 -44.54 28.23
N ASP A 313 -23.99 -43.50 28.98
CA ASP A 313 -23.19 -42.96 30.10
C ASP A 313 -23.28 -43.88 31.32
N PRO A 314 -22.55 -43.75 32.44
CA PRO A 314 -21.41 -42.85 32.78
C PRO A 314 -20.26 -43.49 33.58
N ALA A 315 -19.30 -42.62 33.94
CA ALA A 315 -18.53 -42.59 35.20
C ALA A 315 -17.07 -43.03 35.22
N GLN A 316 -16.28 -42.07 35.58
CA GLN A 316 -15.16 -42.01 36.55
C GLN A 316 -13.71 -42.38 36.16
N ALA A 317 -12.92 -41.38 36.48
CA ALA A 317 -11.63 -41.38 37.16
C ALA A 317 -10.32 -41.50 36.32
N GLY A 318 -9.67 -40.34 36.24
CA GLY A 318 -8.31 -40.14 36.69
C GLY A 318 -7.16 -40.73 35.83
N VAL A 319 -6.35 -39.89 35.31
CA VAL A 319 -4.91 -39.74 35.57
C VAL A 319 -4.36 -38.64 34.64
N ALA A 320 -3.65 -37.69 35.21
CA ALA A 320 -2.95 -36.62 34.51
C ALA A 320 -1.90 -37.19 33.54
N GLY A 321 -2.14 -36.96 32.24
CA GLY A 321 -1.15 -37.11 31.19
C GLY A 321 -0.71 -35.72 30.73
N ALA A 322 0.56 -35.39 30.88
CA ALA A 322 1.17 -34.17 30.41
C ALA A 322 0.84 -33.94 28.92
N ALA A 323 0.14 -32.87 28.64
CA ALA A 323 -0.09 -32.41 27.27
C ALA A 323 1.27 -32.02 26.65
N THR A 324 1.79 -32.87 25.80
CA THR A 324 2.89 -32.51 24.92
C THR A 324 2.36 -31.51 23.89
N THR A 325 2.76 -30.27 24.03
CA THR A 325 2.56 -29.25 23.02
C THR A 325 3.06 -29.77 21.68
N PRO A 326 2.28 -29.75 20.60
CA PRO A 326 2.77 -30.12 19.28
C PRO A 326 4.01 -29.25 18.95
N PRO A 327 5.06 -29.81 18.34
CA PRO A 327 6.20 -29.02 17.92
C PRO A 327 5.70 -27.95 16.93
N ALA A 328 6.16 -26.69 17.11
CA ALA A 328 5.90 -25.60 16.21
C ALA A 328 6.17 -26.06 14.76
N PRO A 329 5.30 -25.72 13.79
CA PRO A 329 5.52 -26.06 12.40
C PRO A 329 6.88 -25.53 11.97
N ARG A 330 7.70 -26.38 11.36
CA ARG A 330 8.98 -25.97 10.79
C ARG A 330 8.69 -24.89 9.75
N PRO A 331 9.49 -23.80 9.72
CA PRO A 331 9.40 -22.85 8.62
C PRO A 331 9.52 -23.63 7.29
N PRO A 332 8.75 -23.26 6.26
CA PRO A 332 8.80 -23.92 4.96
C PRO A 332 10.24 -23.90 4.46
N THR A 333 10.76 -25.08 4.08
CA THR A 333 12.03 -25.15 3.38
C THR A 333 11.84 -24.46 2.04
N MET A 334 12.53 -23.34 1.84
CA MET A 334 12.52 -22.64 0.54
C MET A 334 13.00 -23.63 -0.54
N GLU A 335 12.12 -23.93 -1.49
CA GLU A 335 12.49 -24.77 -2.64
C GLU A 335 13.65 -24.11 -3.38
N SER A 336 14.70 -24.89 -3.61
CA SER A 336 15.83 -24.43 -4.41
C SER A 336 15.45 -24.42 -5.88
N ALA A 337 15.58 -23.28 -6.54
CA ALA A 337 15.61 -23.25 -7.99
C ALA A 337 16.72 -24.18 -8.52
N PRO A 338 16.54 -24.79 -9.70
CA PRO A 338 17.60 -25.58 -10.32
C PRO A 338 18.89 -24.77 -10.39
N ALA A 339 20.02 -25.39 -10.10
CA ALA A 339 21.32 -24.75 -10.23
C ALA A 339 21.51 -24.27 -11.67
N GLY A 340 21.65 -22.96 -11.88
CA GLY A 340 21.90 -22.38 -13.21
C GLY A 340 21.03 -21.16 -13.57
N ILE A 341 19.97 -20.83 -12.79
CA ILE A 341 19.10 -19.67 -13.06
C ILE A 341 19.24 -18.61 -11.94
N SER A 342 20.47 -18.28 -11.60
CA SER A 342 20.72 -17.11 -10.73
C SER A 342 20.73 -15.87 -11.60
N PRO A 343 20.05 -14.77 -11.23
CA PRO A 343 20.17 -13.52 -11.99
C PRO A 343 21.62 -13.06 -11.91
N THR A 344 22.26 -12.96 -13.07
CA THR A 344 23.64 -12.44 -13.17
C THR A 344 23.72 -10.94 -12.81
N ASN A 345 22.56 -10.28 -12.66
CA ASN A 345 22.44 -8.89 -12.19
C ASN A 345 21.05 -8.70 -11.56
N PRO A 346 20.92 -8.67 -10.23
CA PRO A 346 19.65 -8.29 -9.61
C PRO A 346 19.30 -6.85 -10.00
N PRO A 347 18.00 -6.53 -10.22
CA PRO A 347 17.60 -5.15 -10.49
C PRO A 347 18.02 -4.23 -9.34
N ASP A 348 18.41 -2.99 -9.67
CA ASP A 348 18.78 -1.99 -8.65
C ASP A 348 17.53 -1.43 -7.96
N THR A 349 16.81 -2.30 -7.27
CA THR A 349 15.66 -1.94 -6.42
C THR A 349 15.75 -2.64 -5.07
N VAL A 350 15.13 -2.03 -4.07
CA VAL A 350 14.93 -2.60 -2.74
C VAL A 350 13.45 -2.90 -2.45
N PHE A 351 12.56 -2.56 -3.37
CA PHE A 351 11.11 -2.73 -3.22
C PHE A 351 10.69 -4.15 -3.61
N ILE A 352 10.01 -4.85 -2.70
CA ILE A 352 9.55 -6.24 -2.92
C ILE A 352 8.58 -6.31 -4.10
N ASP A 353 7.68 -5.33 -4.26
CA ASP A 353 6.73 -5.28 -5.37
C ASP A 353 7.37 -4.97 -6.75
N GLU A 354 8.66 -4.66 -6.80
CA GLU A 354 9.47 -4.51 -8.02
C GLU A 354 10.42 -5.70 -8.26
N LEU A 355 10.43 -6.67 -7.37
CA LEU A 355 11.21 -7.91 -7.46
C LEU A 355 10.30 -9.08 -7.86
N THR A 356 10.88 -10.08 -8.52
CA THR A 356 10.26 -11.39 -8.65
C THR A 356 10.46 -12.16 -7.35
N TRP A 357 9.61 -13.14 -7.07
CA TRP A 357 9.78 -13.98 -5.88
C TRP A 357 11.15 -14.68 -5.82
N GLU A 358 11.74 -15.02 -6.99
CA GLU A 358 13.09 -15.59 -7.04
C GLU A 358 14.17 -14.58 -6.64
N GLU A 359 14.04 -13.35 -7.13
CA GLU A 359 14.96 -12.26 -6.78
C GLU A 359 14.86 -11.97 -5.28
N THR A 360 13.65 -11.91 -4.72
CA THR A 360 13.43 -11.76 -3.27
C THR A 360 14.08 -12.91 -2.51
N ARG A 361 13.85 -14.17 -2.91
CA ARG A 361 14.46 -15.36 -2.30
C ARG A 361 15.99 -15.29 -2.32
N ASP A 362 16.57 -14.94 -3.45
CA ASP A 362 18.02 -14.95 -3.64
C ASP A 362 18.69 -13.79 -2.87
N LEU A 363 18.05 -12.63 -2.81
CA LEU A 363 18.47 -11.53 -1.94
C LEU A 363 18.40 -11.89 -0.45
N MET A 364 17.37 -12.62 -0.02
CA MET A 364 17.27 -13.13 1.35
C MET A 364 18.37 -14.14 1.65
N LYS A 365 18.68 -15.06 0.74
CA LYS A 365 19.82 -15.99 0.87
C LYS A 365 21.16 -15.26 0.93
N ALA A 366 21.29 -14.14 0.24
CA ALA A 366 22.47 -13.27 0.30
C ALA A 366 22.54 -12.41 1.56
N GLY A 367 21.60 -12.57 2.50
CA GLY A 367 21.62 -11.89 3.81
C GLY A 367 20.65 -10.72 3.96
N LYS A 368 19.81 -10.40 2.94
CA LYS A 368 18.77 -9.36 3.07
C LYS A 368 17.56 -9.92 3.84
N THR A 369 17.72 -10.07 5.15
CA THR A 369 16.69 -10.61 6.05
C THR A 369 15.98 -9.55 6.90
N THR A 370 16.26 -8.29 6.66
CA THR A 370 15.55 -7.16 7.24
C THR A 370 14.52 -6.63 6.23
N VAL A 371 13.33 -6.25 6.68
CA VAL A 371 12.31 -5.61 5.85
C VAL A 371 11.75 -4.37 6.52
N ILE A 372 11.61 -3.29 5.76
CA ILE A 372 10.96 -2.06 6.20
C ILE A 372 9.51 -2.07 5.69
N ILE A 373 8.56 -1.85 6.58
CA ILE A 373 7.14 -1.60 6.26
C ILE A 373 6.87 -0.11 6.47
N PRO A 374 6.84 0.69 5.39
CA PRO A 374 6.54 2.11 5.50
C PRO A 374 5.04 2.34 5.59
N THR A 375 4.62 3.32 6.42
CA THR A 375 3.23 3.74 6.56
C THR A 375 3.10 5.23 6.30
N GLY A 376 2.24 5.61 5.38
CA GLY A 376 2.04 6.98 4.93
C GLY A 376 0.78 7.62 5.49
N GLY A 377 -0.15 7.95 4.61
CA GLY A 377 -1.45 8.55 4.89
C GLY A 377 -1.93 9.44 3.75
N THR A 378 -3.24 9.55 3.62
CA THR A 378 -3.91 10.39 2.63
C THR A 378 -4.77 11.41 3.36
N GLU A 379 -4.23 12.62 3.54
CA GLU A 379 -4.83 13.68 4.37
C GLU A 379 -4.79 15.06 3.72
N LYS A 380 -5.57 16.00 4.27
CA LYS A 380 -5.55 17.42 3.88
C LYS A 380 -4.21 18.06 4.23
N ASN A 381 -3.52 18.66 3.25
CA ASN A 381 -2.18 19.25 3.39
C ASN A 381 -2.12 20.70 2.85
N GLY A 382 -3.00 21.58 3.33
CA GLY A 382 -3.10 22.93 2.79
C GLY A 382 -3.67 22.93 1.36
N TYR A 383 -3.65 24.10 0.72
CA TYR A 383 -4.06 24.25 -0.69
C TYR A 383 -2.93 23.90 -1.66
N HIS A 384 -1.72 23.78 -1.18
CA HIS A 384 -0.51 23.71 -2.00
C HIS A 384 0.12 22.32 -2.10
N MET A 385 -0.25 21.35 -1.27
CA MET A 385 0.30 20.00 -1.33
C MET A 385 -0.78 18.96 -1.61
N THR A 386 -0.39 17.91 -2.33
CA THR A 386 -1.27 16.78 -2.63
C THR A 386 -1.58 15.96 -1.39
N LEU A 387 -2.74 15.29 -1.41
CA LEU A 387 -3.24 14.47 -0.31
C LEU A 387 -2.30 13.31 0.03
N GLY A 388 -1.59 12.75 -0.96
CA GLY A 388 -0.65 11.63 -0.79
C GLY A 388 0.76 12.01 -0.32
N LYS A 389 0.96 13.20 0.24
CA LYS A 389 2.26 13.70 0.72
C LYS A 389 3.04 12.67 1.54
N HIS A 390 2.40 12.08 2.54
CA HIS A 390 3.05 11.13 3.46
C HIS A 390 3.46 9.84 2.75
N ASN A 391 2.64 9.36 1.80
CA ASN A 391 2.96 8.16 1.01
C ASN A 391 4.26 8.37 0.23
N VAL A 392 4.39 9.52 -0.42
CA VAL A 392 5.57 9.88 -1.23
C VAL A 392 6.82 10.01 -0.37
N ILE A 393 6.72 10.73 0.75
CA ILE A 393 7.87 11.01 1.64
C ILE A 393 8.37 9.72 2.29
N VAL A 394 7.48 8.90 2.88
CA VAL A 394 7.89 7.69 3.58
C VAL A 394 8.45 6.63 2.64
N THR A 395 7.89 6.48 1.44
CA THR A 395 8.41 5.57 0.42
C THR A 395 9.83 5.93 0.03
N HIS A 396 10.09 7.22 -0.23
CA HIS A 396 11.43 7.71 -0.52
C HIS A 396 12.41 7.48 0.65
N ALA A 397 11.99 7.78 1.88
CA ALA A 397 12.81 7.57 3.06
C ALA A 397 13.11 6.08 3.29
N ALA A 398 12.12 5.19 3.12
CA ALA A 398 12.30 3.75 3.24
C ALA A 398 13.33 3.19 2.25
N ASN A 399 13.28 3.66 0.98
CA ASN A 399 14.30 3.33 -0.02
C ASN A 399 15.72 3.71 0.45
N LEU A 400 15.90 4.94 0.91
CA LEU A 400 17.21 5.41 1.40
C LEU A 400 17.66 4.65 2.65
N MET A 401 16.74 4.36 3.58
CA MET A 401 17.05 3.58 4.79
C MET A 401 17.47 2.14 4.44
N ALA A 402 16.75 1.47 3.54
CA ALA A 402 17.08 0.11 3.12
C ALA A 402 18.45 0.03 2.45
N ARG A 403 18.78 1.01 1.58
CA ARG A 403 20.10 1.10 0.94
C ARG A 403 21.22 1.34 1.96
N ARG A 404 20.99 2.15 3.00
CA ARG A 404 21.98 2.40 4.08
C ARG A 404 22.14 1.22 5.04
N LEU A 405 21.11 0.41 5.17
CA LEU A 405 21.18 -0.84 5.97
C LEU A 405 21.86 -1.98 5.20
N GLU A 406 21.89 -1.91 3.87
CA GLU A 406 22.46 -2.89 2.94
C GLU A 406 21.80 -4.27 2.98
N ASN A 407 21.33 -4.72 4.15
CA ASN A 407 20.65 -5.99 4.38
C ASN A 407 19.11 -5.91 4.38
N ALA A 408 18.53 -4.79 3.91
CA ALA A 408 17.09 -4.56 3.98
C ALA A 408 16.42 -4.52 2.60
N LEU A 409 15.14 -4.95 2.59
CA LEU A 409 14.16 -4.74 1.52
C LEU A 409 13.02 -3.84 2.05
N VAL A 410 12.16 -3.38 1.15
CA VAL A 410 11.02 -2.51 1.47
C VAL A 410 9.73 -3.17 0.98
N ALA A 411 8.77 -3.35 1.87
CA ALA A 411 7.41 -3.78 1.55
C ALA A 411 6.62 -2.62 0.91
N PRO A 412 5.54 -2.88 0.17
CA PRO A 412 4.65 -1.83 -0.33
C PRO A 412 4.22 -0.87 0.79
N THR A 413 4.16 0.43 0.47
CA THR A 413 3.75 1.44 1.46
C THR A 413 2.29 1.26 1.86
N ILE A 414 2.01 1.16 3.15
CA ILE A 414 0.65 1.18 3.68
C ILE A 414 0.14 2.63 3.60
N GLN A 415 -0.84 2.84 2.72
CA GLN A 415 -1.40 4.17 2.43
C GLN A 415 -2.68 4.47 3.21
N TYR A 416 -3.31 3.45 3.77
CA TYR A 416 -4.54 3.51 4.55
C TYR A 416 -4.20 3.40 6.04
N VAL A 417 -4.28 4.52 6.75
CA VAL A 417 -3.79 4.69 8.13
C VAL A 417 -4.77 5.55 8.94
N PRO A 418 -4.60 5.68 10.28
CA PRO A 418 -5.44 6.57 11.08
C PRO A 418 -5.18 8.05 10.79
N GLU A 419 -6.11 8.69 10.10
CA GLU A 419 -6.14 10.15 9.83
C GLU A 419 -7.43 10.78 10.38
N GLY A 420 -7.90 10.28 11.53
CA GLY A 420 -9.10 10.75 12.21
C GLY A 420 -10.32 9.86 11.99
N ASN A 421 -11.52 10.41 12.12
CA ASN A 421 -12.77 9.65 12.00
C ASN A 421 -13.13 9.44 10.52
N PRO A 422 -13.30 8.19 10.03
CA PRO A 422 -13.70 7.91 8.65
C PRO A 422 -14.99 8.61 8.21
N ASP A 423 -15.91 8.88 9.13
CA ASP A 423 -17.19 9.54 8.83
C ASP A 423 -17.12 11.08 8.82
N ARG A 424 -15.93 11.66 9.00
CA ARG A 424 -15.73 13.13 9.10
C ARG A 424 -14.42 13.55 8.42
N GLN A 425 -14.22 13.12 7.18
CA GLN A 425 -13.01 13.43 6.44
C GLN A 425 -13.14 14.73 5.61
N ASN A 426 -12.01 15.40 5.39
CA ASN A 426 -11.90 16.42 4.38
C ASN A 426 -11.97 15.79 2.98
N ALA A 427 -12.29 16.59 1.97
CA ALA A 427 -12.40 16.10 0.59
C ALA A 427 -11.15 15.33 0.14
N GLY A 428 -11.32 14.07 -0.17
CA GLY A 428 -10.28 13.15 -0.63
C GLY A 428 -9.41 12.52 0.47
N ALA A 429 -9.52 12.97 1.73
CA ALA A 429 -8.81 12.31 2.82
C ALA A 429 -9.43 10.95 3.16
N ILE A 430 -8.60 9.98 3.53
CA ILE A 430 -9.02 8.61 3.82
C ILE A 430 -8.41 8.17 5.14
N SER A 431 -9.23 7.60 6.03
CA SER A 431 -8.79 7.14 7.34
C SER A 431 -9.25 5.72 7.64
N LEU A 432 -8.41 4.97 8.34
CA LEU A 432 -8.79 3.73 9.00
C LEU A 432 -8.98 3.96 10.51
N PRO A 433 -9.88 3.22 11.17
CA PRO A 433 -9.84 3.09 12.63
C PRO A 433 -8.51 2.47 13.09
N SER A 434 -7.98 2.92 14.23
CA SER A 434 -6.72 2.37 14.76
C SER A 434 -6.70 0.85 14.89
N PRO A 435 -7.77 0.15 15.34
CA PRO A 435 -7.75 -1.31 15.36
C PRO A 435 -7.60 -1.97 13.98
N ALA A 436 -8.20 -1.41 12.94
CA ALA A 436 -8.06 -1.94 11.58
C ALA A 436 -6.64 -1.70 11.03
N TYR A 437 -6.03 -0.57 11.36
CA TYR A 437 -4.64 -0.30 11.04
C TYR A 437 -3.67 -1.23 11.77
N ASP A 438 -3.88 -1.47 13.07
CA ASP A 438 -3.07 -2.43 13.85
C ASP A 438 -3.16 -3.84 13.24
N GLN A 439 -4.35 -4.28 12.82
CA GLN A 439 -4.56 -5.56 12.14
C GLN A 439 -3.86 -5.64 10.78
N LEU A 440 -3.79 -4.55 10.04
CA LEU A 440 -3.08 -4.47 8.76
C LEU A 440 -1.56 -4.60 8.95
N LEU A 441 -0.99 -3.91 9.95
CA LEU A 441 0.42 -4.03 10.33
C LEU A 441 0.77 -5.44 10.79
N ASP A 442 -0.08 -6.03 11.64
CA ASP A 442 0.07 -7.40 12.13
C ASP A 442 0.11 -8.41 10.97
N ALA A 443 -0.84 -8.31 10.03
CA ALA A 443 -0.91 -9.19 8.88
C ALA A 443 0.32 -9.08 7.96
N ALA A 444 0.77 -7.85 7.70
CA ALA A 444 1.98 -7.60 6.91
C ALA A 444 3.23 -8.20 7.57
N ALA A 445 3.39 -8.01 8.88
CA ALA A 445 4.51 -8.57 9.62
C ALA A 445 4.50 -10.10 9.65
N ARG A 446 3.33 -10.73 9.83
CA ARG A 446 3.17 -12.19 9.82
C ARG A 446 3.50 -12.79 8.46
N SER A 447 3.05 -12.16 7.38
CA SER A 447 3.37 -12.59 6.01
C SER A 447 4.87 -12.59 5.76
N LEU A 448 5.54 -11.51 6.13
CA LEU A 448 6.99 -11.36 5.92
C LEU A 448 7.80 -12.30 6.83
N LYS A 449 7.37 -12.50 8.09
CA LYS A 449 7.95 -13.53 8.97
C LYS A 449 7.82 -14.92 8.37
N ALA A 450 6.66 -15.27 7.79
CA ALA A 450 6.42 -16.57 7.18
C ALA A 450 7.40 -16.87 6.04
N HIS A 451 7.89 -15.83 5.37
CA HIS A 451 8.92 -15.92 4.32
C HIS A 451 10.35 -15.97 4.86
N GLY A 452 10.56 -15.79 6.18
CA GLY A 452 11.88 -15.89 6.80
C GLY A 452 12.60 -14.56 7.01
N PHE A 453 11.92 -13.41 6.89
CA PHE A 453 12.46 -12.15 7.37
C PHE A 453 12.63 -12.20 8.89
N LYS A 454 13.80 -11.77 9.37
CA LYS A 454 14.20 -11.85 10.78
C LYS A 454 14.01 -10.51 11.51
N GLU A 455 14.12 -9.41 10.80
CA GLU A 455 13.96 -8.08 11.35
C GLU A 455 12.91 -7.33 10.53
N ILE A 456 11.84 -6.91 11.19
CA ILE A 456 10.72 -6.20 10.58
C ILE A 456 10.70 -4.80 11.19
N LEU A 457 10.91 -3.77 10.36
CA LEU A 457 11.03 -2.38 10.78
C LEU A 457 9.78 -1.61 10.35
N PHE A 458 9.00 -1.11 11.30
CA PHE A 458 7.91 -0.19 11.03
C PHE A 458 8.41 1.25 11.05
N ILE A 459 8.09 2.04 10.03
CA ILE A 459 8.27 3.49 10.00
C ILE A 459 6.97 4.17 9.59
N GLY A 460 6.67 5.34 10.16
CA GLY A 460 5.43 6.08 9.88
C GLY A 460 5.67 7.57 9.72
N ASP A 461 5.10 8.18 8.68
CA ASP A 461 5.32 9.59 8.36
C ASP A 461 4.23 10.53 8.92
N SER A 462 3.13 9.98 9.46
CA SER A 462 2.06 10.72 10.14
C SER A 462 2.09 10.48 11.66
N GLY A 463 1.64 11.46 12.42
CA GLY A 463 1.50 11.34 13.88
C GLY A 463 0.52 10.25 14.28
N GLY A 464 -0.56 10.05 13.49
CA GLY A 464 -1.58 9.02 13.71
C GLY A 464 -1.05 7.59 13.63
N ASN A 465 0.07 7.38 12.94
CA ASN A 465 0.65 6.04 12.75
C ASN A 465 1.38 5.52 13.99
N GLN A 466 1.96 6.42 14.80
CA GLN A 466 2.99 6.07 15.78
C GLN A 466 2.51 5.11 16.88
N ALA A 467 1.28 5.27 17.35
CA ALA A 467 0.72 4.41 18.39
C ALA A 467 0.55 2.96 17.89
N GLY A 468 -0.01 2.76 16.69
CA GLY A 468 -0.20 1.45 16.09
C GLY A 468 1.13 0.73 15.84
N LEU A 469 2.16 1.46 15.33
CA LEU A 469 3.50 0.87 15.14
C LEU A 469 4.04 0.29 16.46
N ARG A 470 3.94 1.03 17.57
CA ARG A 470 4.39 0.56 18.89
C ARG A 470 3.54 -0.61 19.41
N ASN A 471 2.22 -0.50 19.33
CA ASN A 471 1.30 -1.52 19.83
C ASN A 471 1.56 -2.87 19.16
N VAL A 472 1.59 -2.87 17.83
CA VAL A 472 1.79 -4.10 17.04
C VAL A 472 3.19 -4.68 17.24
N ALA A 473 4.24 -3.85 17.23
CA ALA A 473 5.60 -4.32 17.47
C ALA A 473 5.74 -4.96 18.85
N ASN A 474 5.15 -4.37 19.90
CA ASN A 474 5.20 -4.92 21.26
C ASN A 474 4.43 -6.25 21.35
N ALA A 475 3.22 -6.31 20.79
CA ALA A 475 2.40 -7.52 20.79
C ALA A 475 3.09 -8.68 20.08
N LEU A 476 3.61 -8.44 18.87
CA LEU A 476 4.32 -9.46 18.08
C LEU A 476 5.64 -9.90 18.73
N ASN A 477 6.38 -8.98 19.34
CA ASN A 477 7.61 -9.35 20.06
C ASN A 477 7.37 -10.19 21.31
N GLU A 478 6.26 -10.01 22.01
CA GLU A 478 5.89 -10.87 23.14
C GLU A 478 5.42 -12.24 22.64
N GLU A 479 4.58 -12.28 21.59
CA GLU A 479 4.11 -13.53 20.98
C GLU A 479 5.28 -14.36 20.40
N TRP A 480 6.25 -13.70 19.77
CA TRP A 480 7.39 -14.37 19.12
C TRP A 480 8.63 -14.49 20.01
N LYS A 481 8.46 -14.32 21.31
CA LYS A 481 9.54 -14.44 22.29
C LYS A 481 10.26 -15.78 22.17
N GLY A 482 11.58 -15.72 22.06
CA GLY A 482 12.44 -16.91 21.85
C GLY A 482 12.54 -17.39 20.41
N GLN A 483 11.86 -16.77 19.46
CA GLN A 483 12.03 -17.02 18.03
C GLN A 483 13.10 -16.07 17.44
N ASP A 484 13.71 -16.51 16.32
CA ASP A 484 14.73 -15.71 15.60
C ASP A 484 14.07 -14.65 14.67
N VAL A 485 13.19 -13.84 15.26
CA VAL A 485 12.52 -12.72 14.59
C VAL A 485 12.26 -11.58 15.57
N LYS A 486 12.40 -10.33 15.11
CA LYS A 486 12.18 -9.14 15.91
C LYS A 486 11.46 -8.06 15.11
N VAL A 487 10.48 -7.41 15.72
CA VAL A 487 9.78 -6.25 15.17
C VAL A 487 10.24 -4.99 15.87
N PHE A 488 10.56 -3.96 15.10
CA PHE A 488 11.03 -2.67 15.60
C PHE A 488 10.09 -1.55 15.14
N ALA A 489 9.45 -0.86 16.08
CA ALA A 489 8.74 0.38 15.80
C ALA A 489 9.74 1.54 15.84
N LEU A 490 10.16 2.03 14.68
CA LEU A 490 11.14 3.11 14.59
C LEU A 490 10.44 4.48 14.62
N THR A 491 9.78 4.75 15.73
CA THR A 491 9.00 6.00 15.89
C THR A 491 9.86 7.25 15.96
N ASP A 492 11.15 7.11 16.31
CA ASP A 492 12.11 8.23 16.29
C ASP A 492 12.33 8.78 14.86
N TYR A 493 12.06 7.97 13.81
CA TYR A 493 11.99 8.47 12.45
C TYR A 493 11.06 9.70 12.35
N TYR A 494 9.90 9.66 12.99
CA TYR A 494 8.95 10.76 13.02
C TYR A 494 9.20 11.69 14.21
N GLU A 495 9.28 11.16 15.43
CA GLU A 495 9.28 11.94 16.67
C GLU A 495 10.59 12.73 16.83
N GLN A 496 11.73 12.05 16.92
CA GLN A 496 13.04 12.70 17.08
C GLN A 496 13.51 13.37 15.79
N GLY A 497 13.26 12.73 14.63
CA GLY A 497 13.59 13.31 13.34
C GLY A 497 12.98 14.69 13.13
N ARG A 498 11.71 14.86 13.53
CA ARG A 498 11.02 16.15 13.48
C ARG A 498 11.60 17.16 14.47
N LEU A 499 11.91 16.73 15.68
CA LEU A 499 12.51 17.63 16.69
C LEU A 499 13.90 18.11 16.26
N HIS A 500 14.77 17.23 15.79
CA HIS A 500 16.09 17.58 15.30
C HIS A 500 16.02 18.52 14.08
N TYR A 501 15.08 18.26 13.19
CA TYR A 501 14.88 19.13 12.03
C TYR A 501 14.42 20.53 12.42
N ARG A 502 13.50 20.66 13.37
CA ARG A 502 13.05 21.96 13.89
C ARG A 502 14.19 22.72 14.57
N ALA A 503 14.94 22.07 15.43
CA ALA A 503 16.10 22.68 16.09
C ALA A 503 17.15 23.17 15.07
N TRP A 504 17.34 22.41 13.98
CA TRP A 504 18.23 22.84 12.89
C TRP A 504 17.66 24.04 12.14
N LEU A 505 16.36 24.10 11.85
CA LEU A 505 15.73 25.25 11.20
C LEU A 505 15.85 26.52 12.04
N GLU A 506 15.68 26.40 13.35
CA GLU A 506 15.87 27.51 14.28
C GLU A 506 17.34 27.99 14.28
N ALA A 507 18.28 27.06 14.43
CA ALA A 507 19.72 27.40 14.51
C ALA A 507 20.27 27.97 13.20
N ALA A 508 19.82 27.43 12.02
CA ALA A 508 20.37 27.82 10.73
C ALA A 508 19.69 29.05 10.10
N PHE A 509 18.40 29.28 10.41
CA PHE A 509 17.59 30.31 9.73
C PHE A 509 16.85 31.23 10.71
N GLY A 510 16.90 30.98 12.03
CA GLY A 510 16.14 31.72 13.03
C GLY A 510 14.61 31.47 12.94
N TYR A 511 14.17 30.36 12.36
CA TYR A 511 12.76 30.04 12.27
C TYR A 511 12.26 29.42 13.58
N ASP A 512 11.43 30.15 14.30
CA ASP A 512 10.79 29.69 15.52
C ASP A 512 9.71 28.62 15.25
N ASP A 513 9.22 28.01 16.29
CA ASP A 513 8.18 26.98 16.22
C ASP A 513 6.91 27.46 15.52
N THR A 514 6.55 28.73 15.68
CA THR A 514 5.39 29.33 15.04
C THR A 514 5.59 29.42 13.52
N THR A 515 6.76 29.85 13.09
CA THR A 515 7.14 29.96 11.67
C THR A 515 7.27 28.58 11.02
N VAL A 516 7.90 27.61 11.69
CA VAL A 516 8.04 26.23 11.17
C VAL A 516 6.68 25.55 11.05
N GLY A 517 5.83 25.72 12.05
CA GLY A 517 4.51 25.09 12.11
C GLY A 517 4.55 23.60 12.40
N SER A 518 3.37 22.99 12.52
CA SER A 518 3.22 21.56 12.86
C SER A 518 2.56 20.73 11.76
N HIS A 519 1.94 21.37 10.76
CA HIS A 519 1.20 20.70 9.69
C HIS A 519 1.20 21.56 8.42
N ALA A 520 1.58 20.98 7.30
CA ALA A 520 1.64 21.63 6.00
C ALA A 520 2.47 22.95 6.00
N GLY A 521 3.35 23.13 6.97
CA GLY A 521 4.25 24.28 7.09
C GLY A 521 5.57 24.08 6.33
N ILE A 522 6.66 24.69 6.83
CA ILE A 522 7.98 24.60 6.19
C ILE A 522 8.41 23.16 6.02
N SER A 523 8.33 22.36 7.08
CA SER A 523 8.87 20.98 7.09
C SER A 523 8.24 20.10 6.04
N ASP A 524 6.90 20.06 5.99
CA ASP A 524 6.17 19.20 5.08
C ASP A 524 6.33 19.65 3.63
N THR A 525 6.16 20.97 3.40
CA THR A 525 6.29 21.54 2.06
C THR A 525 7.68 21.34 1.48
N ALA A 526 8.72 21.57 2.28
CA ALA A 526 10.10 21.42 1.84
C ALA A 526 10.44 19.96 1.48
N GLN A 527 10.04 18.99 2.32
CA GLN A 527 10.26 17.57 2.04
C GLN A 527 9.56 17.13 0.75
N LEU A 528 8.32 17.55 0.53
CA LEU A 528 7.60 17.21 -0.71
C LEU A 528 8.20 17.91 -1.93
N LEU A 529 8.67 19.17 -1.80
CA LEU A 529 9.42 19.86 -2.86
C LEU A 529 10.69 19.12 -3.25
N HIS A 530 11.36 18.48 -2.30
CA HIS A 530 12.56 17.68 -2.56
C HIS A 530 12.22 16.37 -3.29
N VAL A 531 11.23 15.61 -2.80
CA VAL A 531 10.96 14.25 -3.28
C VAL A 531 10.13 14.24 -4.56
N LYS A 532 9.07 15.05 -4.63
CA LYS A 532 8.13 15.11 -5.76
C LYS A 532 7.67 16.55 -5.99
N PRO A 533 8.48 17.43 -6.59
CA PRO A 533 8.14 18.85 -6.79
C PRO A 533 6.81 19.08 -7.49
N ALA A 534 6.39 18.17 -8.40
CA ALA A 534 5.12 18.22 -9.09
C ALA A 534 3.89 18.03 -8.17
N ALA A 535 4.08 17.47 -6.97
CA ALA A 535 3.04 17.34 -5.96
C ALA A 535 2.80 18.62 -5.15
N VAL A 536 3.54 19.69 -5.44
CA VAL A 536 3.41 21.00 -4.79
C VAL A 536 2.90 22.05 -5.79
N ARG A 537 1.74 22.64 -5.51
CA ARG A 537 1.16 23.76 -6.26
C ARG A 537 1.86 25.05 -5.81
N LYS A 538 2.98 25.40 -6.44
CA LYS A 538 3.86 26.51 -6.01
C LYS A 538 3.14 27.87 -5.97
N ASP A 539 2.21 28.10 -6.89
CA ASP A 539 1.35 29.29 -6.94
C ASP A 539 0.36 29.39 -5.76
N GLN A 540 0.10 28.27 -5.08
CA GLN A 540 -0.76 28.16 -3.91
C GLN A 540 0.01 28.23 -2.57
N ILE A 541 1.32 28.35 -2.59
CA ILE A 541 2.13 28.55 -1.38
C ILE A 541 1.89 29.99 -0.88
N LYS A 542 1.25 30.13 0.28
CA LYS A 542 0.92 31.40 0.93
C LYS A 542 1.35 31.37 2.39
N PRO A 543 1.73 32.51 3.00
CA PRO A 543 1.95 32.57 4.44
C PRO A 543 0.73 32.02 5.16
N TRP A 544 0.94 31.10 6.13
CA TRP A 544 -0.13 30.46 6.91
C TRP A 544 -1.20 29.76 6.04
N GLY A 545 -0.84 29.37 4.81
CA GLY A 545 -1.73 28.74 3.84
C GLY A 545 -2.70 29.67 3.15
N GLY A 546 -2.66 30.96 3.45
CA GLY A 546 -3.44 32.02 2.77
C GLY A 546 -4.94 32.07 3.06
N TYR A 547 -5.50 31.00 3.68
CA TYR A 547 -6.92 30.85 3.96
C TYR A 547 -7.16 30.30 5.37
N GLN A 548 -8.24 30.72 6.01
CA GLN A 548 -8.55 30.32 7.39
C GLN A 548 -8.76 28.80 7.52
N ASP A 549 -9.36 28.17 6.52
CA ASP A 549 -9.65 26.74 6.47
C ASP A 549 -8.54 25.90 5.79
N SER A 550 -7.37 26.49 5.53
CA SER A 550 -6.27 25.80 4.85
C SER A 550 -5.78 24.56 5.61
N GLY A 551 -5.86 24.58 6.92
CA GLY A 551 -5.25 23.58 7.79
C GLY A 551 -3.73 23.75 7.94
N VAL A 552 -3.13 24.77 7.36
CA VAL A 552 -1.70 25.04 7.44
C VAL A 552 -1.35 25.66 8.79
N SER A 553 -0.30 25.13 9.41
CA SER A 553 0.35 25.70 10.59
C SER A 553 1.78 26.07 10.20
N GLY A 554 2.13 27.36 10.31
CA GLY A 554 3.44 27.87 9.94
C GLY A 554 3.48 28.60 8.58
N ASP A 555 4.65 28.97 8.13
CA ASP A 555 4.86 29.73 6.89
C ASP A 555 5.53 28.88 5.79
N PRO A 556 4.76 28.18 4.94
CA PRO A 556 5.32 27.34 3.89
C PRO A 556 6.09 28.12 2.81
N THR A 557 6.01 29.47 2.77
CA THR A 557 6.77 30.27 1.80
C THR A 557 8.28 30.21 2.00
N LYS A 558 8.71 29.76 3.18
CA LYS A 558 10.13 29.55 3.53
C LYS A 558 10.67 28.20 3.09
N ALA A 559 9.80 27.32 2.59
CA ALA A 559 10.18 25.97 2.19
C ALA A 559 11.01 25.96 0.90
N THR A 560 12.10 25.20 0.89
CA THR A 560 12.91 24.91 -0.30
C THR A 560 13.20 23.41 -0.39
N ALA A 561 13.52 22.91 -1.59
CA ALA A 561 13.88 21.51 -1.77
C ALA A 561 15.14 21.12 -0.98
N GLU A 562 16.11 22.04 -0.81
CA GLU A 562 17.32 21.79 -0.02
C GLU A 562 17.01 21.66 1.49
N ILE A 563 16.16 22.54 2.01
CA ILE A 563 15.63 22.40 3.38
C ILE A 563 14.93 21.05 3.53
N GLY A 564 14.15 20.62 2.52
CA GLY A 564 13.46 19.33 2.52
C GLY A 564 14.38 18.13 2.53
N ARG A 565 15.46 18.17 1.75
CA ARG A 565 16.52 17.15 1.77
C ARG A 565 17.07 16.95 3.19
N MET A 566 17.38 18.02 3.87
CA MET A 566 17.87 17.97 5.26
C MET A 566 16.82 17.37 6.21
N GLY A 567 15.53 17.73 6.02
CA GLY A 567 14.45 17.19 6.85
C GLY A 567 14.33 15.67 6.74
N ILE A 568 14.44 15.12 5.52
CA ILE A 568 14.45 13.67 5.29
C ILE A 568 15.69 13.02 5.92
N GLU A 569 16.86 13.65 5.80
CA GLU A 569 18.09 13.16 6.43
C GLU A 569 17.97 13.07 7.96
N PHE A 570 17.38 14.06 8.62
CA PHE A 570 17.13 14.01 10.07
C PHE A 570 16.21 12.86 10.45
N LYS A 571 15.12 12.64 9.72
CA LYS A 571 14.20 11.52 9.94
C LYS A 571 14.90 10.17 9.79
N ILE A 572 15.61 9.96 8.70
CA ILE A 572 16.34 8.71 8.43
C ILE A 572 17.40 8.46 9.51
N ASN A 573 18.19 9.45 9.85
CA ASN A 573 19.26 9.30 10.84
C ASN A 573 18.71 8.99 12.24
N ALA A 574 17.60 9.62 12.64
CA ALA A 574 16.94 9.33 13.92
C ALA A 574 16.39 7.89 13.97
N GLY A 575 15.67 7.45 12.92
CA GLY A 575 15.16 6.08 12.82
C GLY A 575 16.27 5.03 12.83
N LEU A 576 17.35 5.24 12.06
CA LEU A 576 18.49 4.32 12.04
C LEU A 576 19.27 4.32 13.36
N ALA A 577 19.36 5.45 14.07
CA ALA A 577 19.96 5.51 15.40
C ALA A 577 19.15 4.71 16.41
N GLN A 578 17.82 4.86 16.41
CA GLN A 578 16.91 4.09 17.24
C GLN A 578 17.02 2.59 16.95
N TYR A 579 17.02 2.18 15.67
CA TYR A 579 17.19 0.78 15.29
C TYR A 579 18.48 0.18 15.85
N ARG A 580 19.62 0.87 15.69
CA ARG A 580 20.91 0.41 16.20
C ARG A 580 20.91 0.27 17.72
N ALA A 581 20.29 1.21 18.43
CA ALA A 581 20.17 1.18 19.89
C ALA A 581 19.29 0.02 20.37
N LEU A 582 18.16 -0.24 19.71
CA LEU A 582 17.25 -1.34 20.02
C LEU A 582 17.85 -2.72 19.70
N LYS A 583 18.65 -2.80 18.63
CA LYS A 583 19.34 -4.05 18.23
C LYS A 583 20.48 -4.40 19.18
N ASN A 584 21.20 -3.40 19.71
CA ASN A 584 22.37 -3.57 20.56
C ASN A 584 22.21 -2.84 21.92
N PRO A 585 21.31 -3.29 22.81
CA PRO A 585 20.98 -2.56 24.05
C PRO A 585 22.15 -2.42 25.06
N ARG A 586 23.24 -3.17 24.87
CA ARG A 586 24.43 -3.13 25.75
C ARG A 586 25.48 -2.08 25.37
N GLY A 587 25.35 -1.44 24.20
CA GLY A 587 26.29 -0.40 23.73
C GLY A 587 26.09 0.98 24.35
N GLY A 588 24.97 1.22 25.05
CA GLY A 588 24.61 2.54 25.60
C GLY A 588 25.20 2.94 26.95
N ARG A 589 25.99 2.09 27.62
CA ARG A 589 26.59 2.40 28.95
C ARG A 589 28.04 2.92 28.92
N GLY A 590 28.54 3.37 27.77
CA GLY A 590 29.90 3.88 27.58
C GLY A 590 30.04 5.35 27.14
N GLY A 591 28.97 6.13 27.14
CA GLY A 591 29.04 7.56 26.86
C GLY A 591 29.63 8.35 28.05
N ARG A 592 30.95 8.61 28.04
CA ARG A 592 31.57 9.59 28.92
C ARG A 592 30.85 10.92 28.75
N GLY A 593 30.31 11.43 29.88
CA GLY A 593 29.72 12.76 29.94
C GLY A 593 30.71 13.82 29.42
N LEU A 594 30.31 14.54 28.41
CA LEU A 594 30.84 15.86 28.13
C LEU A 594 30.29 16.76 29.22
N ARG A 595 31.14 17.12 30.17
CA ARG A 595 30.90 18.25 31.11
C ARG A 595 31.00 19.55 30.31
N PRO A 596 30.29 20.59 30.78
CA PRO A 596 30.07 21.87 30.09
C PRO A 596 31.34 22.63 29.75
#